data_9dd0f5d77af86ce294dcbc1ce377c7ae
#
_entry.id   9dd0f5d77af86ce294dcbc1ce377c7ae
#
_cell.length_a   1.000
_cell.length_b   1.000
_cell.length_c   1.000
_cell.angle_alpha   90.00
_cell.angle_beta   90.00
_cell.angle_gamma   90.00
#
_symmetry.space_group_name_H-M   'P 1'
#
loop_
_entity.id
_entity.type
_entity.pdbx_description
1 polymer ?
#
loop_
_entity_poly.entity_id
_entity_poly.type
_entity_poly.pdbx_seq_one_letter_code
_entity_poly.pdbx_strand_id
1 'polypeptide(L)'
;MISIFTLKKCKSIYMNLNNFTIKAQDAIQQAQQLAAAASNSSIETGHLLKGLLSTDEQTLAFLLKKIGANTTRLNQALDAVLKSYPKVSDNSSQYLSNQANQVLMKAQNMLKDFGDEFVAVEHLLLALLVQTDPIATLLKDAGVVEKDLKAAIKELRGGSKVNSQNAEAQYNSLNKYAKNLNELAKEGKLDPVIGRDEEIRRVLQILSRRTKNNPVLIGEPGVGKTAIAEGLAQRIVNGDVPENLKSKRVFSLDMGALIAGAKYKGEFEERLKAVVKEVTQADGEIILFIDEIHTLVGAGGGGEGAMDAANILKPALARGELRSIGATTLAEYQRYIEKDKALERRFQKVYVEEPDTESAISILRGLKEKYEVHHKVRIKDEAIIAAVELSQRYISDRFLPDKAIDLMDEAASKLRLEIDSVPEELDQLDRKIMQLEIEREAIKREGDDAKVKELSEIIANLQSERNTLKAEWQSEKIIVDGIQASKQEIENLKVEAEHAERAGDFGKVAEIRYGRIKDAEAKVIELKEKLQAQQGDKAMVKEEVDSEDIADVVSRWTGVPVTRMLQSEREKLLHLEDELHKRVVG
;
A
#
# COMPACT_ATOMS: atom_id res chain seq x y z
N MET A 1 -28.41 -40.31 36.18
CA MET A 1 -29.35 -39.36 36.81
C MET A 1 -28.90 -37.96 36.37
N ILE A 2 -29.44 -37.50 35.24
CA ILE A 2 -29.08 -36.23 34.59
C ILE A 2 -30.08 -35.21 35.05
N SER A 3 -29.60 -34.19 35.77
CA SER A 3 -30.41 -33.10 36.31
C SER A 3 -30.77 -32.14 35.15
N ILE A 4 -32.07 -32.07 34.89
CA ILE A 4 -32.70 -31.14 33.94
C ILE A 4 -32.78 -29.77 34.64
N PHE A 5 -31.89 -28.84 34.26
CA PHE A 5 -32.06 -27.44 34.63
C PHE A 5 -33.16 -26.82 33.75
N THR A 6 -34.26 -26.53 34.36
CA THR A 6 -35.38 -25.78 33.78
C THR A 6 -34.96 -24.34 33.48
N LEU A 7 -34.72 -24.03 32.22
CA LEU A 7 -34.56 -22.66 31.75
C LEU A 7 -35.90 -21.91 31.91
N LYS A 8 -36.00 -20.99 32.84
CA LYS A 8 -37.07 -20.00 32.95
C LYS A 8 -37.14 -19.20 31.64
N LYS A 9 -38.29 -19.31 30.96
CA LYS A 9 -38.66 -18.51 29.79
C LYS A 9 -38.65 -17.02 30.15
N CYS A 10 -37.52 -16.32 29.83
CA CYS A 10 -37.57 -14.88 29.62
C CYS A 10 -38.31 -14.63 28.29
N LYS A 11 -39.43 -13.91 28.36
CA LYS A 11 -40.09 -13.33 27.20
C LYS A 11 -39.20 -12.22 26.63
N SER A 12 -38.11 -12.53 25.94
CA SER A 12 -37.48 -11.58 25.05
C SER A 12 -38.39 -11.48 23.83
N ILE A 13 -38.81 -10.30 23.49
CA ILE A 13 -39.45 -10.00 22.21
C ILE A 13 -38.37 -10.22 21.17
N TYR A 14 -38.33 -11.43 20.61
CA TYR A 14 -37.48 -11.73 19.46
C TYR A 14 -38.08 -10.97 18.27
N MET A 15 -37.53 -9.79 18.00
CA MET A 15 -37.76 -9.13 16.73
C MET A 15 -37.23 -10.07 15.64
N ASN A 16 -38.09 -10.40 14.67
CA ASN A 16 -37.69 -11.25 13.55
C ASN A 16 -36.77 -10.44 12.62
N LEU A 17 -35.43 -10.58 12.81
CA LEU A 17 -34.41 -9.90 12.01
C LEU A 17 -34.13 -10.64 10.69
N ASN A 18 -34.91 -11.64 10.31
CA ASN A 18 -34.72 -12.41 9.09
C ASN A 18 -34.80 -11.56 7.81
N ASN A 19 -35.49 -10.43 7.85
CA ASN A 19 -35.60 -9.47 6.76
C ASN A 19 -34.52 -8.36 6.81
N PHE A 20 -33.47 -8.53 7.63
CA PHE A 20 -32.34 -7.62 7.71
C PHE A 20 -31.11 -8.26 7.06
N THR A 21 -30.28 -7.43 6.43
CA THR A 21 -28.98 -7.89 5.94
C THR A 21 -28.09 -8.29 7.11
N ILE A 22 -27.06 -9.10 6.85
CA ILE A 22 -26.13 -9.55 7.90
C ILE A 22 -25.49 -8.35 8.59
N LYS A 23 -25.04 -7.34 7.84
CA LYS A 23 -24.45 -6.12 8.42
C LYS A 23 -25.44 -5.31 9.27
N ALA A 24 -26.69 -5.23 8.84
CA ALA A 24 -27.73 -4.58 9.63
C ALA A 24 -28.02 -5.34 10.93
N GLN A 25 -27.99 -6.68 10.90
CA GLN A 25 -28.11 -7.52 12.09
C GLN A 25 -26.92 -7.34 13.02
N ASP A 26 -25.69 -7.34 12.48
CA ASP A 26 -24.45 -7.12 13.24
C ASP A 26 -24.45 -5.73 13.90
N ALA A 27 -24.91 -4.69 13.20
CA ALA A 27 -25.02 -3.33 13.76
C ALA A 27 -26.00 -3.26 14.93
N ILE A 28 -27.14 -3.98 14.86
CA ILE A 28 -28.10 -4.07 15.95
C ILE A 28 -27.50 -4.85 17.13
N GLN A 29 -26.78 -5.94 16.86
CA GLN A 29 -26.10 -6.72 17.89
C GLN A 29 -24.99 -5.90 18.56
N GLN A 30 -24.21 -5.13 17.78
CA GLN A 30 -23.21 -4.22 18.30
C GLN A 30 -23.83 -3.12 19.18
N ALA A 31 -24.97 -2.57 18.77
CA ALA A 31 -25.73 -1.62 19.59
C ALA A 31 -26.16 -2.23 20.93
N GLN A 32 -26.56 -3.49 20.95
CA GLN A 32 -26.89 -4.23 22.18
C GLN A 32 -25.67 -4.40 23.08
N GLN A 33 -24.50 -4.77 22.50
CA GLN A 33 -23.25 -4.92 23.23
C GLN A 33 -22.79 -3.57 23.85
N LEU A 34 -22.91 -2.48 23.10
CA LEU A 34 -22.59 -1.13 23.59
C LEU A 34 -23.48 -0.71 24.75
N ALA A 35 -24.79 -0.97 24.67
CA ALA A 35 -25.73 -0.70 25.77
C ALA A 35 -25.40 -1.53 27.01
N ALA A 36 -25.05 -2.81 26.83
CA ALA A 36 -24.61 -3.71 27.88
C ALA A 36 -23.32 -3.22 28.56
N ALA A 37 -22.30 -2.89 27.77
CA ALA A 37 -21.03 -2.39 28.28
C ALA A 37 -21.15 -1.06 29.05
N ALA A 38 -22.08 -0.21 28.64
CA ALA A 38 -22.38 1.05 29.30
C ALA A 38 -23.33 0.90 30.54
N SER A 39 -23.79 -0.33 30.85
CA SER A 39 -24.77 -0.62 31.90
C SER A 39 -26.11 0.11 31.71
N ASN A 40 -26.55 0.30 30.47
CA ASN A 40 -27.83 0.88 30.13
C ASN A 40 -28.92 -0.19 30.13
N SER A 41 -30.13 0.15 30.63
CA SER A 41 -31.27 -0.78 30.68
C SER A 41 -31.95 -0.98 29.33
N SER A 42 -31.80 -0.02 28.40
CA SER A 42 -32.45 -0.02 27.10
C SER A 42 -31.45 0.28 25.97
N ILE A 43 -31.72 -0.32 24.83
CA ILE A 43 -31.00 -0.01 23.60
C ILE A 43 -31.67 1.20 22.96
N GLU A 44 -31.01 2.34 23.02
CA GLU A 44 -31.51 3.61 22.50
C GLU A 44 -31.03 3.84 21.05
N THR A 45 -31.62 4.82 20.36
CA THR A 45 -31.26 5.22 19.00
C THR A 45 -29.79 5.63 18.85
N GLY A 46 -29.17 6.16 19.90
CA GLY A 46 -27.73 6.45 19.94
C GLY A 46 -26.87 5.20 19.88
N HIS A 47 -27.28 4.12 20.54
CA HIS A 47 -26.57 2.84 20.44
C HIS A 47 -26.68 2.26 19.02
N LEU A 48 -27.88 2.37 18.36
CA LEU A 48 -28.05 1.96 16.99
C LEU A 48 -27.13 2.74 16.02
N LEU A 49 -27.07 4.07 16.17
CA LEU A 49 -26.17 4.88 15.33
C LEU A 49 -24.69 4.52 15.57
N LYS A 50 -24.28 4.32 16.84
CA LYS A 50 -22.90 3.92 17.15
C LYS A 50 -22.58 2.52 16.63
N GLY A 51 -23.51 1.58 16.77
CA GLY A 51 -23.40 0.23 16.21
C GLY A 51 -23.25 0.24 14.70
N LEU A 52 -24.06 1.04 13.98
CA LEU A 52 -23.94 1.25 12.55
C LEU A 52 -22.55 1.79 12.16
N LEU A 53 -22.10 2.85 12.81
CA LEU A 53 -20.79 3.47 12.52
C LEU A 53 -19.61 2.53 12.79
N SER A 54 -19.76 1.58 13.73
CA SER A 54 -18.70 0.60 14.07
C SER A 54 -18.71 -0.63 13.18
N THR A 55 -19.87 -1.03 12.63
CA THR A 55 -20.01 -2.29 11.87
C THR A 55 -19.72 -2.11 10.39
N ASP A 56 -20.11 -1.00 9.77
CA ASP A 56 -19.87 -0.72 8.36
C ASP A 56 -19.25 0.65 8.13
N GLU A 57 -18.01 0.80 8.58
CA GLU A 57 -17.25 2.04 8.43
C GLU A 57 -17.17 2.49 6.96
N GLN A 58 -17.04 1.56 6.01
CA GLN A 58 -16.84 1.89 4.59
C GLN A 58 -18.10 2.46 3.93
N THR A 59 -19.26 1.79 4.10
CA THR A 59 -20.52 2.24 3.49
C THR A 59 -20.99 3.55 4.10
N LEU A 60 -20.96 3.64 5.44
CA LEU A 60 -21.39 4.86 6.14
C LEU A 60 -20.42 6.01 5.94
N ALA A 61 -19.08 5.74 5.95
CA ALA A 61 -18.09 6.77 5.65
C ALA A 61 -18.27 7.33 4.23
N PHE A 62 -18.55 6.47 3.24
CA PHE A 62 -18.86 6.91 1.87
C PHE A 62 -20.09 7.82 1.85
N LEU A 63 -21.21 7.38 2.46
CA LEU A 63 -22.45 8.17 2.48
C LEU A 63 -22.24 9.52 3.17
N LEU A 64 -21.64 9.52 4.36
CA LEU A 64 -21.40 10.75 5.15
C LEU A 64 -20.40 11.69 4.46
N LYS A 65 -19.33 11.17 3.87
CA LYS A 65 -18.35 11.97 3.11
C LYS A 65 -18.98 12.57 1.86
N LYS A 66 -19.81 11.81 1.14
CA LYS A 66 -20.46 12.26 -0.10
C LYS A 66 -21.41 13.44 0.14
N ILE A 67 -22.13 13.43 1.25
CA ILE A 67 -23.04 14.52 1.64
C ILE A 67 -22.31 15.66 2.40
N GLY A 68 -21.00 15.57 2.60
CA GLY A 68 -20.20 16.59 3.27
C GLY A 68 -20.42 16.67 4.78
N ALA A 69 -20.91 15.60 5.43
CA ALA A 69 -21.16 15.57 6.87
C ALA A 69 -19.87 15.59 7.69
N ASN A 70 -19.86 16.36 8.78
CA ASN A 70 -18.72 16.41 9.69
C ASN A 70 -18.73 15.21 10.66
N THR A 71 -18.06 14.13 10.25
CA THR A 71 -18.01 12.86 10.98
C THR A 71 -17.31 12.97 12.34
N THR A 72 -16.30 13.84 12.47
CA THR A 72 -15.58 14.05 13.73
C THR A 72 -16.51 14.67 14.78
N ARG A 73 -17.22 15.72 14.40
CA ARG A 73 -18.20 16.39 15.26
C ARG A 73 -19.36 15.47 15.61
N LEU A 74 -19.84 14.67 14.63
CA LEU A 74 -20.89 13.67 14.81
C LEU A 74 -20.49 12.64 15.88
N ASN A 75 -19.29 12.05 15.79
CA ASN A 75 -18.82 11.06 16.75
C ASN A 75 -18.67 11.65 18.17
N GLN A 76 -18.09 12.85 18.30
CA GLN A 76 -17.92 13.50 19.60
C GLN A 76 -19.27 13.80 20.27
N ALA A 77 -20.24 14.31 19.50
CA ALA A 77 -21.57 14.61 20.02
C ALA A 77 -22.35 13.32 20.36
N LEU A 78 -22.21 12.27 19.55
CA LEU A 78 -22.80 10.95 19.80
C LEU A 78 -22.26 10.33 21.11
N ASP A 79 -20.95 10.39 21.33
CA ASP A 79 -20.32 9.89 22.57
C ASP A 79 -20.80 10.66 23.81
N ALA A 80 -21.08 11.96 23.68
CA ALA A 80 -21.70 12.75 24.77
C ALA A 80 -23.13 12.30 25.05
N VAL A 81 -23.93 12.05 24.02
CA VAL A 81 -25.32 11.53 24.17
C VAL A 81 -25.31 10.15 24.81
N LEU A 82 -24.44 9.24 24.40
CA LEU A 82 -24.32 7.89 24.97
C LEU A 82 -23.97 7.92 26.45
N LYS A 83 -23.12 8.84 26.87
CA LYS A 83 -22.79 9.05 28.31
C LYS A 83 -23.95 9.57 29.14
N SER A 84 -24.93 10.25 28.55
CA SER A 84 -26.09 10.82 29.22
C SER A 84 -27.22 9.81 29.51
N TYR A 85 -27.16 8.61 28.88
CA TYR A 85 -28.20 7.61 29.09
C TYR A 85 -28.20 7.02 30.51
N PRO A 86 -29.37 6.70 31.07
CA PRO A 86 -29.50 6.17 32.44
C PRO A 86 -28.74 4.84 32.59
N LYS A 87 -27.97 4.73 33.67
CA LYS A 87 -27.26 3.51 34.04
C LYS A 87 -28.03 2.75 35.12
N VAL A 88 -28.01 1.42 35.05
CA VAL A 88 -28.68 0.52 35.98
C VAL A 88 -27.63 -0.38 36.65
N SER A 89 -27.78 -0.57 37.96
CA SER A 89 -26.83 -1.37 38.76
C SER A 89 -27.03 -2.90 38.61
N ASP A 90 -28.07 -3.35 37.93
CA ASP A 90 -28.42 -4.77 37.82
C ASP A 90 -28.29 -5.25 36.39
N ASN A 91 -27.67 -6.43 36.20
CA ASN A 91 -27.42 -7.07 34.90
C ASN A 91 -28.72 -7.67 34.31
N SER A 92 -29.79 -6.88 34.22
CA SER A 92 -31.05 -7.28 33.57
C SER A 92 -30.87 -7.30 32.03
N SER A 93 -31.55 -8.20 31.35
CA SER A 93 -31.60 -8.27 29.90
C SER A 93 -32.05 -6.94 29.31
N GLN A 94 -31.19 -6.35 28.41
CA GLN A 94 -31.54 -5.11 27.71
C GLN A 94 -32.73 -5.31 26.79
N TYR A 95 -33.57 -4.30 26.70
CA TYR A 95 -34.71 -4.24 25.79
C TYR A 95 -34.57 -3.05 24.84
N LEU A 96 -35.19 -3.14 23.65
CA LEU A 96 -35.27 -2.02 22.74
C LEU A 96 -36.17 -0.91 23.30
N SER A 97 -35.67 0.32 23.31
CA SER A 97 -36.51 1.46 23.62
C SER A 97 -37.62 1.64 22.59
N ASN A 98 -38.71 2.31 22.95
CA ASN A 98 -39.79 2.58 21.99
C ASN A 98 -39.30 3.34 20.76
N GLN A 99 -38.36 4.27 20.93
CA GLN A 99 -37.78 5.03 19.83
C GLN A 99 -36.90 4.14 18.91
N ALA A 100 -36.06 3.27 19.46
CA ALA A 100 -35.26 2.33 18.72
C ALA A 100 -36.15 1.34 17.94
N ASN A 101 -37.22 0.84 18.57
CA ASN A 101 -38.16 -0.04 17.89
C ASN A 101 -38.89 0.66 16.72
N GLN A 102 -39.28 1.92 16.88
CA GLN A 102 -39.88 2.72 15.82
C GLN A 102 -38.90 2.93 14.65
N VAL A 103 -37.61 3.12 14.90
CA VAL A 103 -36.57 3.21 13.85
C VAL A 103 -36.54 1.92 13.03
N LEU A 104 -36.50 0.75 13.68
CA LEU A 104 -36.48 -0.54 12.99
C LEU A 104 -37.76 -0.76 12.14
N MET A 105 -38.93 -0.39 12.68
CA MET A 105 -40.19 -0.46 11.94
C MET A 105 -40.24 0.51 10.75
N LYS A 106 -39.73 1.73 10.91
CA LYS A 106 -39.63 2.69 9.80
C LYS A 106 -38.71 2.19 8.71
N ALA A 107 -37.54 1.62 9.08
CA ALA A 107 -36.60 1.03 8.12
C ALA A 107 -37.26 -0.10 7.30
N GLN A 108 -38.07 -0.96 7.93
CA GLN A 108 -38.83 -1.98 7.22
C GLN A 108 -39.91 -1.40 6.26
N ASN A 109 -40.58 -0.33 6.65
CA ASN A 109 -41.56 0.34 5.81
C ASN A 109 -40.94 0.97 4.57
N MET A 110 -39.69 1.47 4.67
CA MET A 110 -38.93 2.08 3.57
C MET A 110 -38.54 1.08 2.48
N LEU A 111 -38.59 -0.22 2.73
CA LEU A 111 -38.32 -1.26 1.71
C LEU A 111 -39.17 -1.09 0.47
N LYS A 112 -40.47 -0.71 0.66
CA LYS A 112 -41.39 -0.48 -0.47
C LYS A 112 -40.95 0.70 -1.35
N ASP A 113 -40.41 1.74 -0.77
CA ASP A 113 -39.98 2.95 -1.48
C ASP A 113 -38.76 2.70 -2.34
N PHE A 114 -37.87 1.78 -1.89
CA PHE A 114 -36.66 1.38 -2.63
C PHE A 114 -36.86 0.14 -3.48
N GLY A 115 -37.95 -0.60 -3.30
CA GLY A 115 -38.24 -1.88 -3.98
C GLY A 115 -37.31 -3.00 -3.53
N ASP A 116 -36.91 -2.99 -2.26
CA ASP A 116 -35.97 -3.91 -1.64
C ASP A 116 -36.71 -5.01 -0.85
N GLU A 117 -36.00 -6.14 -0.62
CA GLU A 117 -36.53 -7.28 0.16
C GLU A 117 -35.95 -7.32 1.57
N PHE A 118 -34.72 -6.75 1.77
CA PHE A 118 -34.03 -6.76 3.05
C PHE A 118 -33.69 -5.35 3.51
N VAL A 119 -33.73 -5.13 4.84
CA VAL A 119 -33.32 -3.88 5.49
C VAL A 119 -31.80 -3.85 5.58
N ALA A 120 -31.17 -2.90 4.92
CA ALA A 120 -29.75 -2.65 4.93
C ALA A 120 -29.35 -1.51 5.89
N VAL A 121 -28.06 -1.32 6.13
CA VAL A 121 -27.52 -0.28 7.04
C VAL A 121 -27.95 1.13 6.64
N GLU A 122 -28.05 1.42 5.34
CA GLU A 122 -28.52 2.69 4.83
C GLU A 122 -30.00 2.97 5.10
N HIS A 123 -30.84 1.94 5.15
CA HIS A 123 -32.24 2.10 5.58
C HIS A 123 -32.33 2.45 7.06
N LEU A 124 -31.49 1.84 7.89
CA LEU A 124 -31.39 2.15 9.31
C LEU A 124 -30.91 3.59 9.53
N LEU A 125 -29.88 4.04 8.80
CA LEU A 125 -29.40 5.41 8.87
C LEU A 125 -30.49 6.41 8.45
N LEU A 126 -31.21 6.13 7.37
CA LEU A 126 -32.30 6.98 6.90
C LEU A 126 -33.47 7.00 7.90
N ALA A 127 -33.81 5.86 8.50
CA ALA A 127 -34.85 5.76 9.52
C ALA A 127 -34.48 6.54 10.81
N LEU A 128 -33.21 6.54 11.21
CA LEU A 128 -32.68 7.36 12.30
C LEU A 128 -32.82 8.86 11.97
N LEU A 129 -32.51 9.27 10.75
CA LEU A 129 -32.59 10.68 10.33
C LEU A 129 -34.02 11.23 10.34
N VAL A 130 -35.01 10.40 9.96
CA VAL A 130 -36.43 10.76 9.88
C VAL A 130 -37.15 10.65 11.24
N GLN A 131 -36.49 10.16 12.27
CA GLN A 131 -37.06 10.11 13.62
C GLN A 131 -37.11 11.50 14.25
N THR A 132 -37.99 11.67 15.25
CA THR A 132 -38.10 12.90 16.06
C THR A 132 -37.46 12.69 17.44
N ASP A 133 -36.13 12.57 17.44
CA ASP A 133 -35.34 12.32 18.66
C ASP A 133 -34.01 13.12 18.64
N PRO A 134 -33.24 13.12 19.75
CA PRO A 134 -31.95 13.82 19.78
C PRO A 134 -30.95 13.35 18.74
N ILE A 135 -30.99 12.06 18.32
CA ILE A 135 -30.08 11.50 17.33
C ILE A 135 -30.39 12.02 15.93
N ALA A 136 -31.67 12.15 15.58
CA ALA A 136 -32.08 12.76 14.33
C ALA A 136 -31.65 14.24 14.25
N THR A 137 -31.75 14.96 15.35
CA THR A 137 -31.27 16.36 15.43
C THR A 137 -29.75 16.41 15.25
N LEU A 138 -29.02 15.53 15.92
CA LEU A 138 -27.56 15.44 15.83
C LEU A 138 -27.08 15.12 14.39
N LEU A 139 -27.78 14.23 13.67
CA LEU A 139 -27.49 13.94 12.26
C LEU A 139 -27.74 15.18 11.37
N LYS A 140 -28.83 15.92 11.60
CA LYS A 140 -29.13 17.15 10.87
C LYS A 140 -28.13 18.26 11.16
N ASP A 141 -27.71 18.41 12.42
CA ASP A 141 -26.67 19.39 12.84
C ASP A 141 -25.29 19.06 12.27
N ALA A 142 -25.04 17.76 11.98
CA ALA A 142 -23.85 17.32 11.25
C ALA A 142 -23.92 17.54 9.74
N GLY A 143 -25.05 18.09 9.22
CA GLY A 143 -25.25 18.39 7.81
C GLY A 143 -25.93 17.26 7.01
N VAL A 144 -26.50 16.25 7.66
CA VAL A 144 -27.18 15.14 6.97
C VAL A 144 -28.60 15.57 6.58
N VAL A 145 -28.87 15.70 5.27
CA VAL A 145 -30.18 16.01 4.70
C VAL A 145 -30.78 14.78 4.05
N GLU A 146 -32.07 14.52 4.29
CA GLU A 146 -32.75 13.33 3.79
C GLU A 146 -32.68 13.19 2.26
N LYS A 147 -32.86 14.28 1.51
CA LYS A 147 -32.81 14.32 0.03
C LYS A 147 -31.43 13.91 -0.47
N ASP A 148 -30.39 14.46 0.14
CA ASP A 148 -29.01 14.23 -0.27
C ASP A 148 -28.56 12.82 0.12
N LEU A 149 -29.00 12.34 1.29
CA LEU A 149 -28.75 10.96 1.72
C LEU A 149 -29.43 9.94 0.77
N LYS A 150 -30.68 10.17 0.36
CA LYS A 150 -31.36 9.33 -0.64
C LYS A 150 -30.64 9.33 -1.99
N ALA A 151 -30.13 10.47 -2.42
CA ALA A 151 -29.34 10.58 -3.65
C ALA A 151 -28.01 9.81 -3.53
N ALA A 152 -27.30 9.96 -2.41
CA ALA A 152 -26.05 9.24 -2.14
C ALA A 152 -26.28 7.71 -2.06
N ILE A 153 -27.40 7.25 -1.47
CA ILE A 153 -27.78 5.82 -1.44
C ILE A 153 -28.00 5.28 -2.85
N LYS A 154 -28.70 6.03 -3.70
CA LYS A 154 -28.92 5.60 -5.11
C LYS A 154 -27.59 5.48 -5.86
N GLU A 155 -26.69 6.42 -5.67
CA GLU A 155 -25.36 6.40 -6.29
C GLU A 155 -24.52 5.23 -5.77
N LEU A 156 -24.48 5.02 -4.45
CA LEU A 156 -23.80 3.88 -3.82
C LEU A 156 -24.26 2.53 -4.40
N ARG A 157 -25.53 2.39 -4.64
CA ARG A 157 -26.13 1.15 -5.13
C ARG A 157 -26.00 0.93 -6.64
N GLY A 158 -25.69 1.99 -7.40
CA GLY A 158 -25.61 1.92 -8.86
C GLY A 158 -26.86 1.30 -9.52
N GLY A 159 -28.05 1.53 -8.93
CA GLY A 159 -29.32 0.93 -9.39
C GLY A 159 -29.60 -0.50 -8.92
N SER A 160 -28.72 -1.10 -8.12
CA SER A 160 -28.94 -2.45 -7.55
C SER A 160 -29.94 -2.41 -6.39
N LYS A 161 -30.76 -3.49 -6.27
CA LYS A 161 -31.72 -3.69 -5.18
C LYS A 161 -31.13 -4.62 -4.12
N VAL A 162 -31.62 -4.47 -2.88
CA VAL A 162 -31.21 -5.32 -1.74
C VAL A 162 -32.10 -6.58 -1.73
N ASN A 163 -31.78 -7.56 -2.54
CA ASN A 163 -32.53 -8.79 -2.67
C ASN A 163 -31.87 -10.01 -1.99
N SER A 164 -30.80 -9.79 -1.24
CA SER A 164 -30.12 -10.83 -0.46
C SER A 164 -29.60 -10.26 0.87
N GLN A 165 -29.38 -11.15 1.84
CA GLN A 165 -28.82 -10.75 3.14
C GLN A 165 -27.39 -10.24 3.04
N ASN A 166 -26.65 -10.58 1.97
CA ASN A 166 -25.26 -10.16 1.70
C ASN A 166 -25.16 -9.00 0.70
N ALA A 167 -26.28 -8.33 0.36
CA ALA A 167 -26.28 -7.31 -0.70
C ALA A 167 -25.27 -6.17 -0.48
N GLU A 168 -25.06 -5.75 0.75
CA GLU A 168 -24.08 -4.69 1.09
C GLU A 168 -22.62 -5.08 0.87
N ALA A 169 -22.32 -6.38 0.88
CA ALA A 169 -20.99 -6.85 0.53
C ALA A 169 -20.65 -6.58 -0.95
N GLN A 170 -21.69 -6.40 -1.78
CA GLN A 170 -21.59 -6.15 -3.22
C GLN A 170 -21.49 -4.65 -3.56
N TYR A 171 -21.73 -3.74 -2.60
CA TYR A 171 -21.66 -2.30 -2.87
C TYR A 171 -20.21 -1.81 -2.85
N ASN A 172 -19.90 -0.93 -3.81
CA ASN A 172 -18.59 -0.32 -3.94
C ASN A 172 -17.44 -1.36 -3.98
N SER A 173 -17.73 -2.52 -4.58
CA SER A 173 -16.82 -3.67 -4.64
C SER A 173 -15.54 -3.33 -5.37
N LEU A 174 -15.62 -2.47 -6.38
CA LEU A 174 -14.46 -2.04 -7.13
C LEU A 174 -13.44 -1.31 -6.24
N ASN A 175 -13.89 -0.35 -5.42
CA ASN A 175 -12.99 0.37 -4.51
C ASN A 175 -12.52 -0.48 -3.31
N LYS A 176 -13.24 -1.57 -2.98
CA LYS A 176 -12.83 -2.51 -1.93
C LYS A 176 -11.74 -3.48 -2.40
N TYR A 177 -11.84 -3.93 -3.65
CA TYR A 177 -11.02 -5.02 -4.19
C TYR A 177 -10.14 -4.61 -5.35
N ALA A 178 -10.11 -3.33 -5.71
CA ALA A 178 -9.24 -2.80 -6.74
C ALA A 178 -8.73 -1.41 -6.38
N LYS A 179 -7.49 -1.12 -6.81
CA LYS A 179 -6.83 0.18 -6.60
C LYS A 179 -7.04 1.05 -7.83
N ASN A 180 -7.50 2.29 -7.64
CA ASN A 180 -7.65 3.25 -8.73
C ASN A 180 -6.29 3.86 -9.10
N LEU A 181 -5.68 3.39 -10.19
CA LEU A 181 -4.37 3.87 -10.64
C LEU A 181 -4.39 5.34 -11.09
N ASN A 182 -5.52 5.83 -11.62
CA ASN A 182 -5.62 7.25 -12.00
C ASN A 182 -5.60 8.19 -10.77
N GLU A 183 -6.18 7.77 -9.65
CA GLU A 183 -6.10 8.54 -8.40
C GLU A 183 -4.69 8.54 -7.85
N LEU A 184 -4.03 7.37 -7.81
CA LEU A 184 -2.64 7.25 -7.40
C LEU A 184 -1.71 8.09 -8.29
N ALA A 185 -1.96 8.12 -9.61
CA ALA A 185 -1.22 8.98 -10.53
C ALA A 185 -1.41 10.47 -10.24
N LYS A 186 -2.65 10.90 -9.95
CA LYS A 186 -2.94 12.30 -9.56
C LYS A 186 -2.28 12.70 -8.25
N GLU A 187 -2.16 11.77 -7.32
CA GLU A 187 -1.51 11.98 -6.02
C GLU A 187 0.02 11.89 -6.09
N GLY A 188 0.60 11.58 -7.27
CA GLY A 188 2.05 11.42 -7.45
C GLY A 188 2.64 10.17 -6.78
N LYS A 189 1.78 9.20 -6.41
CA LYS A 189 2.19 7.98 -5.70
C LYS A 189 2.72 6.86 -6.61
N LEU A 190 2.52 6.98 -7.92
CA LEU A 190 3.05 6.02 -8.89
C LEU A 190 4.48 6.37 -9.28
N ASP A 191 5.26 5.33 -9.58
CA ASP A 191 6.60 5.51 -10.09
C ASP A 191 6.59 6.00 -11.56
N PRO A 192 7.58 6.79 -11.99
CA PRO A 192 7.69 7.20 -13.37
C PRO A 192 7.99 5.97 -14.25
N VAL A 193 7.23 5.84 -15.34
CA VAL A 193 7.42 4.72 -16.28
C VAL A 193 8.27 5.18 -17.45
N ILE A 194 9.43 4.58 -17.61
CA ILE A 194 10.46 4.94 -18.58
C ILE A 194 10.73 3.75 -19.52
N GLY A 195 10.93 4.02 -20.80
CA GLY A 195 11.35 3.01 -21.77
C GLY A 195 10.28 1.98 -22.16
N ARG A 196 8.98 2.24 -21.88
CA ARG A 196 7.85 1.36 -22.21
C ARG A 196 6.84 1.99 -23.17
N ASP A 197 7.28 2.95 -23.97
CA ASP A 197 6.42 3.71 -24.87
C ASP A 197 5.78 2.86 -25.98
N GLU A 198 6.51 1.89 -26.51
CA GLU A 198 6.01 1.01 -27.56
C GLU A 198 4.93 0.06 -27.03
N GLU A 199 5.16 -0.56 -25.89
CA GLU A 199 4.20 -1.46 -25.24
C GLU A 199 2.93 -0.71 -24.83
N ILE A 200 3.07 0.48 -24.22
CA ILE A 200 1.91 1.31 -23.86
C ILE A 200 1.15 1.73 -25.12
N ARG A 201 1.83 2.14 -26.18
CA ARG A 201 1.20 2.47 -27.47
C ARG A 201 0.46 1.27 -28.05
N ARG A 202 1.05 0.08 -27.95
CA ARG A 202 0.40 -1.15 -28.40
C ARG A 202 -0.84 -1.49 -27.57
N VAL A 203 -0.77 -1.33 -26.26
CA VAL A 203 -1.92 -1.49 -25.35
C VAL A 203 -3.04 -0.50 -25.73
N LEU A 204 -2.73 0.78 -25.93
CA LEU A 204 -3.69 1.80 -26.36
C LEU A 204 -4.38 1.44 -27.70
N GLN A 205 -3.60 0.94 -28.69
CA GLN A 205 -4.13 0.47 -29.95
C GLN A 205 -5.12 -0.68 -29.78
N ILE A 206 -4.78 -1.65 -28.92
CA ILE A 206 -5.63 -2.82 -28.67
C ILE A 206 -6.92 -2.41 -27.95
N LEU A 207 -6.82 -1.58 -26.90
CA LEU A 207 -7.98 -1.06 -26.16
C LEU A 207 -8.96 -0.27 -27.03
N SER A 208 -8.47 0.37 -28.10
CA SER A 208 -9.28 1.13 -29.05
C SER A 208 -9.96 0.25 -30.13
N ARG A 209 -9.68 -1.05 -30.17
CA ARG A 209 -10.30 -1.97 -31.17
C ARG A 209 -11.75 -2.25 -30.82
N ARG A 210 -12.52 -2.57 -31.85
CA ARG A 210 -13.94 -2.99 -31.69
C ARG A 210 -14.06 -4.40 -31.09
N THR A 211 -13.15 -5.30 -31.48
CA THR A 211 -13.12 -6.70 -31.03
C THR A 211 -11.69 -7.06 -30.67
N LYS A 212 -11.47 -8.07 -29.83
CA LYS A 212 -10.15 -8.44 -29.27
C LYS A 212 -9.44 -7.21 -28.67
N ASN A 213 -10.19 -6.47 -27.88
CA ASN A 213 -9.80 -5.22 -27.27
C ASN A 213 -9.22 -5.38 -25.85
N ASN A 214 -8.90 -6.60 -25.45
CA ASN A 214 -8.28 -6.89 -24.18
C ASN A 214 -6.80 -7.30 -24.43
N PRO A 215 -5.82 -6.44 -24.12
CA PRO A 215 -4.42 -6.83 -24.17
C PRO A 215 -4.07 -7.79 -23.05
N VAL A 216 -3.16 -8.72 -23.31
CA VAL A 216 -2.48 -9.51 -22.29
C VAL A 216 -0.98 -9.29 -22.42
N LEU A 217 -0.37 -8.78 -21.36
CA LEU A 217 1.06 -8.54 -21.23
C LEU A 217 1.73 -9.86 -20.89
N ILE A 218 2.64 -10.30 -21.75
CA ILE A 218 3.34 -11.57 -21.62
C ILE A 218 4.83 -11.29 -21.49
N GLY A 219 5.41 -11.66 -20.35
CA GLY A 219 6.84 -11.47 -20.09
C GLY A 219 7.24 -12.15 -18.80
N GLU A 220 8.55 -12.30 -18.60
CA GLU A 220 9.10 -12.90 -17.40
C GLU A 220 8.80 -12.07 -16.13
N PRO A 221 8.89 -12.65 -14.93
CA PRO A 221 8.74 -11.89 -13.68
C PRO A 221 9.79 -10.77 -13.60
N GLY A 222 9.41 -9.58 -13.10
CA GLY A 222 10.34 -8.48 -12.92
C GLY A 222 10.65 -7.61 -14.15
N VAL A 223 10.10 -7.93 -15.34
CA VAL A 223 10.33 -7.09 -16.55
C VAL A 223 9.48 -5.81 -16.57
N GLY A 224 8.62 -5.55 -15.59
CA GLY A 224 7.83 -4.32 -15.49
C GLY A 224 6.46 -4.35 -16.16
N LYS A 225 5.78 -5.51 -16.19
CA LYS A 225 4.40 -5.64 -16.73
C LYS A 225 3.41 -4.73 -16.01
N THR A 226 3.48 -4.65 -14.70
CA THR A 226 2.61 -3.80 -13.86
C THR A 226 2.86 -2.33 -14.14
N ALA A 227 4.11 -1.92 -14.33
CA ALA A 227 4.50 -0.55 -14.68
C ALA A 227 3.83 -0.06 -15.97
N ILE A 228 3.57 -0.93 -16.95
CA ILE A 228 2.85 -0.56 -18.19
C ILE A 228 1.41 -0.10 -17.89
N ALA A 229 0.71 -0.76 -16.95
CA ALA A 229 -0.64 -0.35 -16.55
C ALA A 229 -0.61 0.97 -15.76
N GLU A 230 0.40 1.18 -14.94
CA GLU A 230 0.63 2.43 -14.20
C GLU A 230 0.97 3.58 -15.16
N GLY A 231 1.86 3.35 -16.13
CA GLY A 231 2.20 4.32 -17.18
C GLY A 231 1.00 4.69 -18.05
N LEU A 232 0.12 3.71 -18.35
CA LEU A 232 -1.14 4.00 -19.03
C LEU A 232 -2.02 4.94 -18.19
N ALA A 233 -2.14 4.70 -16.89
CA ALA A 233 -2.92 5.56 -16.00
C ALA A 233 -2.34 6.98 -15.92
N GLN A 234 -1.01 7.12 -15.85
CA GLN A 234 -0.31 8.41 -15.88
C GLN A 234 -0.60 9.17 -17.19
N ARG A 235 -0.51 8.50 -18.35
CA ARG A 235 -0.82 9.12 -19.65
C ARG A 235 -2.29 9.54 -19.75
N ILE A 236 -3.23 8.75 -19.21
CA ILE A 236 -4.65 9.15 -19.18
C ILE A 236 -4.83 10.42 -18.34
N VAL A 237 -4.21 10.49 -17.17
CA VAL A 237 -4.30 11.67 -16.28
C VAL A 237 -3.68 12.90 -16.92
N ASN A 238 -2.57 12.74 -17.64
CA ASN A 238 -1.88 13.83 -18.33
C ASN A 238 -2.55 14.19 -19.68
N GLY A 239 -3.58 13.43 -20.12
CA GLY A 239 -4.27 13.66 -21.39
C GLY A 239 -3.50 13.20 -22.62
N ASP A 240 -2.37 12.50 -22.46
CA ASP A 240 -1.52 11.96 -23.54
C ASP A 240 -2.03 10.60 -24.03
N VAL A 241 -3.30 10.55 -24.39
CA VAL A 241 -3.97 9.39 -24.95
C VAL A 241 -5.01 9.80 -25.99
N PRO A 242 -5.43 8.92 -26.90
CA PRO A 242 -6.53 9.17 -27.84
C PRO A 242 -7.79 9.63 -27.13
N GLU A 243 -8.60 10.47 -27.78
CA GLU A 243 -9.79 11.12 -27.19
C GLU A 243 -10.76 10.13 -26.52
N ASN A 244 -10.97 8.97 -27.15
CA ASN A 244 -11.83 7.91 -26.64
C ASN A 244 -11.32 7.22 -25.37
N LEU A 245 -10.11 7.50 -24.94
CA LEU A 245 -9.50 6.93 -23.74
C LEU A 245 -9.28 7.95 -22.61
N LYS A 246 -9.41 9.24 -22.87
CA LYS A 246 -9.22 10.33 -21.88
C LYS A 246 -10.15 10.22 -20.66
N SER A 247 -11.38 9.73 -20.87
CA SER A 247 -12.36 9.56 -19.79
C SER A 247 -12.22 8.23 -19.04
N LYS A 248 -11.30 7.35 -19.46
CA LYS A 248 -11.16 6.01 -18.88
C LYS A 248 -10.44 6.05 -17.54
N ARG A 249 -10.81 5.10 -16.69
CA ARG A 249 -10.18 4.87 -15.38
C ARG A 249 -9.60 3.47 -15.34
N VAL A 250 -8.36 3.36 -14.93
CA VAL A 250 -7.65 2.07 -14.79
C VAL A 250 -7.71 1.66 -13.33
N PHE A 251 -8.22 0.46 -13.08
CA PHE A 251 -8.27 -0.14 -11.75
C PHE A 251 -7.44 -1.41 -11.73
N SER A 252 -6.52 -1.52 -10.79
CA SER A 252 -5.72 -2.74 -10.56
C SER A 252 -6.45 -3.64 -9.57
N LEU A 253 -6.84 -4.84 -10.01
CA LEU A 253 -7.53 -5.83 -9.18
C LEU A 253 -6.57 -6.39 -8.13
N ASP A 254 -6.97 -6.32 -6.86
CA ASP A 254 -6.21 -6.88 -5.73
C ASP A 254 -6.72 -8.29 -5.41
N MET A 255 -6.01 -9.29 -5.90
CA MET A 255 -6.34 -10.71 -5.66
C MET A 255 -6.25 -11.08 -4.19
N GLY A 256 -5.29 -10.49 -3.46
CA GLY A 256 -5.13 -10.70 -2.01
C GLY A 256 -6.37 -10.23 -1.24
N ALA A 257 -6.86 -9.02 -1.56
CA ALA A 257 -8.06 -8.46 -0.94
C ALA A 257 -9.33 -9.27 -1.26
N LEU A 258 -9.44 -9.83 -2.48
CA LEU A 258 -10.56 -10.69 -2.86
C LEU A 258 -10.60 -12.00 -2.05
N ILE A 259 -9.45 -12.59 -1.75
CA ILE A 259 -9.31 -13.88 -1.06
C ILE A 259 -9.31 -13.68 0.46
N ALA A 260 -8.75 -12.59 0.97
CA ALA A 260 -8.62 -12.33 2.40
C ALA A 260 -9.98 -12.39 3.12
N GLY A 261 -10.07 -13.21 4.18
CA GLY A 261 -11.28 -13.38 4.98
C GLY A 261 -12.43 -14.15 4.30
N ALA A 262 -12.25 -14.65 3.07
CA ALA A 262 -13.24 -15.53 2.46
C ALA A 262 -13.14 -16.93 3.10
N LYS A 263 -14.14 -17.31 3.90
CA LYS A 263 -14.18 -18.61 4.57
C LYS A 263 -14.59 -19.75 3.60
N TYR A 264 -15.31 -19.43 2.56
CA TYR A 264 -15.82 -20.39 1.57
C TYR A 264 -15.57 -19.89 0.14
N LYS A 265 -15.40 -20.83 -0.78
CA LYS A 265 -15.23 -20.58 -2.22
C LYS A 265 -16.30 -19.63 -2.80
N GLY A 266 -17.55 -19.77 -2.37
CA GLY A 266 -18.67 -18.94 -2.84
C GLY A 266 -18.49 -17.44 -2.54
N GLU A 267 -17.86 -17.09 -1.43
CA GLU A 267 -17.65 -15.67 -1.06
C GLU A 267 -16.67 -14.97 -2.01
N PHE A 268 -15.59 -15.63 -2.41
CA PHE A 268 -14.66 -15.11 -3.42
C PHE A 268 -15.37 -14.92 -4.78
N GLU A 269 -16.15 -15.91 -5.20
CA GLU A 269 -16.92 -15.84 -6.46
C GLU A 269 -17.93 -14.69 -6.43
N GLU A 270 -18.62 -14.48 -5.32
CA GLU A 270 -19.57 -13.37 -5.15
C GLU A 270 -18.86 -12.01 -5.20
N ARG A 271 -17.71 -11.86 -4.54
CA ARG A 271 -16.90 -10.63 -4.58
C ARG A 271 -16.43 -10.32 -5.99
N LEU A 272 -15.88 -11.31 -6.70
CA LEU A 272 -15.43 -11.15 -8.09
C LEU A 272 -16.61 -10.83 -9.03
N LYS A 273 -17.76 -11.50 -8.87
CA LYS A 273 -18.99 -11.18 -9.63
C LYS A 273 -19.45 -9.74 -9.38
N ALA A 274 -19.35 -9.26 -8.14
CA ALA A 274 -19.72 -7.90 -7.80
C ALA A 274 -18.80 -6.88 -8.47
N VAL A 275 -17.46 -7.10 -8.45
CA VAL A 275 -16.49 -6.25 -9.16
C VAL A 275 -16.77 -6.24 -10.67
N VAL A 276 -16.93 -7.42 -11.29
CA VAL A 276 -17.22 -7.53 -12.72
C VAL A 276 -18.52 -6.82 -13.08
N LYS A 277 -19.55 -6.94 -12.26
CA LYS A 277 -20.82 -6.25 -12.45
C LYS A 277 -20.67 -4.73 -12.41
N GLU A 278 -19.93 -4.19 -11.44
CA GLU A 278 -19.65 -2.75 -11.36
C GLU A 278 -18.88 -2.24 -12.59
N VAL A 279 -17.85 -2.99 -13.02
CA VAL A 279 -17.06 -2.63 -14.22
C VAL A 279 -17.93 -2.65 -15.48
N THR A 280 -18.79 -3.66 -15.64
CA THR A 280 -19.68 -3.76 -16.81
C THR A 280 -20.77 -2.69 -16.82
N GLN A 281 -21.28 -2.30 -15.65
CA GLN A 281 -22.26 -1.22 -15.50
C GLN A 281 -21.69 0.18 -15.82
N ALA A 282 -20.37 0.34 -15.74
CA ALA A 282 -19.69 1.58 -16.12
C ALA A 282 -19.54 1.76 -17.65
N ASP A 283 -20.20 0.95 -18.46
CA ASP A 283 -20.29 1.04 -19.92
C ASP A 283 -18.95 1.28 -20.63
N GLY A 284 -17.93 0.53 -20.17
CA GLY A 284 -16.57 0.58 -20.71
C GLY A 284 -15.76 1.81 -20.32
N GLU A 285 -16.17 2.61 -19.33
CA GLU A 285 -15.36 3.67 -18.74
C GLU A 285 -14.21 3.14 -17.88
N ILE A 286 -14.35 1.91 -17.39
CA ILE A 286 -13.38 1.27 -16.51
C ILE A 286 -12.57 0.25 -17.30
N ILE A 287 -11.26 0.28 -17.11
CA ILE A 287 -10.31 -0.73 -17.59
C ILE A 287 -9.77 -1.45 -16.36
N LEU A 288 -9.99 -2.77 -16.29
CA LEU A 288 -9.56 -3.59 -15.17
C LEU A 288 -8.20 -4.21 -15.48
N PHE A 289 -7.16 -3.80 -14.76
CA PHE A 289 -5.87 -4.47 -14.81
C PHE A 289 -5.88 -5.68 -13.86
N ILE A 290 -5.49 -6.83 -14.38
CA ILE A 290 -5.45 -8.09 -13.65
C ILE A 290 -4.04 -8.65 -13.75
N ASP A 291 -3.28 -8.45 -12.68
CA ASP A 291 -1.98 -9.08 -12.60
C ASP A 291 -2.11 -10.58 -12.33
N GLU A 292 -1.17 -11.37 -12.80
CA GLU A 292 -1.21 -12.84 -12.72
C GLU A 292 -2.56 -13.42 -13.15
N ILE A 293 -3.11 -12.96 -14.28
CA ILE A 293 -4.45 -13.36 -14.76
C ILE A 293 -4.64 -14.88 -14.85
N HIS A 294 -3.55 -15.64 -14.95
CA HIS A 294 -3.55 -17.09 -14.94
C HIS A 294 -4.10 -17.68 -13.63
N THR A 295 -4.00 -16.96 -12.51
CA THR A 295 -4.53 -17.39 -11.21
C THR A 295 -6.07 -17.47 -11.23
N LEU A 296 -6.73 -16.59 -11.99
CA LEU A 296 -8.18 -16.61 -12.19
C LEU A 296 -8.62 -17.68 -13.18
N VAL A 297 -7.75 -18.09 -14.12
CA VAL A 297 -8.08 -19.01 -15.21
C VAL A 297 -7.67 -20.45 -14.86
N GLY A 298 -6.57 -20.62 -14.13
CA GLY A 298 -5.94 -21.92 -13.91
C GLY A 298 -6.27 -22.59 -12.58
N ALA A 299 -6.91 -21.91 -11.69
CA ALA A 299 -7.25 -22.43 -10.36
C ALA A 299 -8.24 -23.62 -10.38
N GLY A 300 -8.70 -24.06 -11.56
CA GLY A 300 -9.63 -25.15 -11.78
C GLY A 300 -9.02 -26.54 -12.02
N GLY A 301 -7.72 -26.67 -12.10
CA GLY A 301 -7.08 -27.93 -12.51
C GLY A 301 -6.45 -28.72 -11.37
N GLY A 302 -7.21 -29.56 -10.66
CA GLY A 302 -6.58 -30.61 -9.87
C GLY A 302 -7.13 -30.91 -8.46
N GLY A 303 -8.39 -30.65 -8.19
CA GLY A 303 -9.02 -31.06 -6.93
C GLY A 303 -10.47 -30.56 -6.81
N GLU A 304 -11.32 -31.30 -6.13
CA GLU A 304 -12.66 -30.85 -5.72
C GLU A 304 -12.53 -29.57 -4.89
N GLY A 305 -12.58 -28.40 -5.52
CA GLY A 305 -12.49 -27.11 -4.83
C GLY A 305 -11.70 -26.00 -5.54
N ALA A 306 -11.09 -26.25 -6.68
CA ALA A 306 -10.35 -25.23 -7.41
C ALA A 306 -11.26 -24.10 -7.94
N MET A 307 -10.82 -22.85 -7.77
CA MET A 307 -11.56 -21.64 -8.13
C MET A 307 -11.68 -21.52 -9.65
N ASP A 308 -12.87 -21.65 -10.22
CA ASP A 308 -13.11 -21.42 -11.65
C ASP A 308 -13.65 -19.99 -11.88
N ALA A 309 -12.81 -19.00 -11.51
CA ALA A 309 -13.11 -17.59 -11.75
C ALA A 309 -13.20 -17.24 -13.24
N ALA A 310 -12.63 -18.08 -14.11
CA ALA A 310 -12.73 -17.92 -15.54
C ALA A 310 -14.18 -17.92 -16.03
N ASN A 311 -15.03 -18.76 -15.45
CA ASN A 311 -16.45 -18.82 -15.81
C ASN A 311 -17.23 -17.53 -15.47
N ILE A 312 -16.73 -16.72 -14.55
CA ILE A 312 -17.29 -15.41 -14.21
C ILE A 312 -16.89 -14.37 -15.24
N LEU A 313 -15.62 -14.38 -15.68
CA LEU A 313 -15.06 -13.40 -16.63
C LEU A 313 -15.48 -13.68 -18.07
N LYS A 314 -15.53 -14.96 -18.50
CA LYS A 314 -15.82 -15.37 -19.88
C LYS A 314 -17.07 -14.73 -20.48
N PRO A 315 -18.24 -14.68 -19.81
CA PRO A 315 -19.43 -14.05 -20.37
C PRO A 315 -19.25 -12.56 -20.65
N ALA A 316 -18.68 -11.81 -19.71
CA ALA A 316 -18.46 -10.38 -19.83
C ALA A 316 -17.40 -10.03 -20.90
N LEU A 317 -16.31 -10.81 -20.99
CA LEU A 317 -15.31 -10.71 -22.05
C LEU A 317 -15.91 -11.10 -23.42
N ALA A 318 -16.80 -12.11 -23.46
CA ALA A 318 -17.41 -12.57 -24.70
C ALA A 318 -18.35 -11.52 -25.30
N ARG A 319 -19.11 -10.81 -24.47
CA ARG A 319 -19.99 -9.72 -24.89
C ARG A 319 -19.26 -8.39 -25.15
N GLY A 320 -17.97 -8.29 -24.77
CA GLY A 320 -17.19 -7.07 -24.88
C GLY A 320 -17.56 -6.00 -23.84
N GLU A 321 -18.28 -6.39 -22.80
CA GLU A 321 -18.71 -5.53 -21.69
C GLU A 321 -17.57 -5.23 -20.71
N LEU A 322 -16.65 -6.20 -20.56
CA LEU A 322 -15.46 -6.06 -19.72
C LEU A 322 -14.27 -5.64 -20.58
N ARG A 323 -13.65 -4.54 -20.24
CA ARG A 323 -12.34 -4.12 -20.75
C ARG A 323 -11.28 -4.45 -19.71
N SER A 324 -10.32 -5.27 -20.10
CA SER A 324 -9.28 -5.71 -19.17
C SER A 324 -7.90 -5.72 -19.81
N ILE A 325 -6.89 -5.51 -18.98
CA ILE A 325 -5.47 -5.73 -19.29
C ILE A 325 -5.02 -6.87 -18.39
N GLY A 326 -4.64 -8.00 -18.97
CA GLY A 326 -4.06 -9.11 -18.21
C GLY A 326 -2.55 -9.03 -18.21
N ALA A 327 -1.89 -9.53 -17.16
CA ALA A 327 -0.45 -9.76 -17.13
C ALA A 327 -0.16 -11.21 -16.70
N THR A 328 0.83 -11.84 -17.31
CA THR A 328 1.22 -13.23 -17.02
C THR A 328 2.59 -13.55 -17.64
N THR A 329 3.17 -14.69 -17.30
CA THR A 329 4.36 -15.21 -17.97
C THR A 329 4.01 -15.98 -19.24
N LEU A 330 5.00 -16.24 -20.11
CA LEU A 330 4.78 -17.01 -21.35
C LEU A 330 4.36 -18.46 -21.05
N ALA A 331 5.01 -19.09 -20.07
CA ALA A 331 4.69 -20.46 -19.67
C ALA A 331 3.26 -20.59 -19.14
N GLU A 332 2.81 -19.65 -18.32
CA GLU A 332 1.45 -19.62 -17.76
C GLU A 332 0.40 -19.27 -18.80
N TYR A 333 0.73 -18.34 -19.72
CA TYR A 333 -0.14 -18.03 -20.86
C TYR A 333 -0.42 -19.29 -21.70
N GLN A 334 0.61 -20.05 -22.07
CA GLN A 334 0.49 -21.28 -22.85
C GLN A 334 -0.26 -22.37 -22.08
N ARG A 335 -0.02 -22.46 -20.78
CA ARG A 335 -0.62 -23.50 -19.93
C ARG A 335 -2.10 -23.28 -19.68
N TYR A 336 -2.54 -22.03 -19.45
CA TYR A 336 -3.87 -21.72 -18.94
C TYR A 336 -4.76 -20.95 -19.93
N ILE A 337 -4.23 -19.96 -20.66
CA ILE A 337 -5.03 -19.08 -21.52
C ILE A 337 -5.10 -19.61 -22.96
N GLU A 338 -4.00 -20.07 -23.53
CA GLU A 338 -3.94 -20.54 -24.92
C GLU A 338 -4.74 -21.84 -25.13
N LYS A 339 -4.84 -22.68 -24.11
CA LYS A 339 -5.67 -23.89 -24.13
C LYS A 339 -7.15 -23.60 -24.13
N ASP A 340 -7.56 -22.47 -23.55
CA ASP A 340 -8.97 -22.05 -23.53
C ASP A 340 -9.28 -21.19 -24.76
N LYS A 341 -9.85 -21.82 -25.78
CA LYS A 341 -10.19 -21.15 -27.05
C LYS A 341 -11.15 -19.97 -26.92
N ALA A 342 -11.93 -19.89 -25.84
CA ALA A 342 -12.84 -18.78 -25.59
C ALA A 342 -12.07 -17.54 -25.10
N LEU A 343 -11.07 -17.73 -24.24
CA LEU A 343 -10.20 -16.67 -23.76
C LEU A 343 -9.20 -16.24 -24.82
N GLU A 344 -8.53 -17.18 -25.48
CA GLU A 344 -7.54 -16.89 -26.53
C GLU A 344 -8.10 -15.96 -27.61
N ARG A 345 -9.35 -16.15 -28.01
CA ARG A 345 -10.03 -15.28 -29.01
C ARG A 345 -10.35 -13.88 -28.51
N ARG A 346 -10.27 -13.62 -27.20
CA ARG A 346 -10.63 -12.34 -26.61
C ARG A 346 -9.43 -11.49 -26.21
N PHE A 347 -8.32 -12.15 -25.91
CA PHE A 347 -7.07 -11.49 -25.58
C PHE A 347 -6.15 -11.30 -26.79
N GLN A 348 -5.44 -10.17 -26.79
CA GLN A 348 -4.39 -9.89 -27.77
C GLN A 348 -3.05 -9.84 -27.07
N LYS A 349 -2.11 -10.67 -27.51
CA LYS A 349 -0.75 -10.75 -26.93
C LYS A 349 0.01 -9.44 -27.13
N VAL A 350 0.67 -8.98 -26.07
CA VAL A 350 1.68 -7.93 -26.06
C VAL A 350 2.88 -8.50 -25.33
N TYR A 351 3.97 -8.69 -26.02
CA TYR A 351 5.20 -9.19 -25.41
C TYR A 351 5.91 -8.04 -24.70
N VAL A 352 6.36 -8.31 -23.48
CA VAL A 352 7.14 -7.40 -22.64
C VAL A 352 8.47 -8.07 -22.40
N GLU A 353 9.46 -7.62 -23.15
CA GLU A 353 10.81 -8.17 -23.07
C GLU A 353 11.61 -7.51 -21.94
N GLU A 354 12.67 -8.19 -21.50
CA GLU A 354 13.66 -7.61 -20.60
C GLU A 354 14.28 -6.38 -21.28
N PRO A 355 14.37 -5.22 -20.60
CA PRO A 355 15.01 -4.04 -21.17
C PRO A 355 16.51 -4.29 -21.36
N ASP A 356 17.09 -3.67 -22.39
CA ASP A 356 18.53 -3.64 -22.55
C ASP A 356 19.21 -2.83 -21.44
N THR A 357 20.53 -2.92 -21.37
CA THR A 357 21.34 -2.27 -20.33
C THR A 357 21.13 -0.75 -20.30
N GLU A 358 21.07 -0.09 -21.45
CA GLU A 358 20.90 1.37 -21.55
C GLU A 358 19.52 1.81 -21.06
N SER A 359 18.48 1.07 -21.47
CA SER A 359 17.11 1.31 -21.01
C SER A 359 16.96 1.04 -19.52
N ALA A 360 17.59 -0.02 -19.00
CA ALA A 360 17.56 -0.34 -17.57
C ALA A 360 18.26 0.75 -16.73
N ILE A 361 19.42 1.26 -17.17
CA ILE A 361 20.10 2.39 -16.52
C ILE A 361 19.18 3.63 -16.50
N SER A 362 18.52 3.90 -17.63
CA SER A 362 17.58 5.03 -17.73
C SER A 362 16.39 4.89 -16.77
N ILE A 363 15.85 3.67 -16.62
CA ILE A 363 14.77 3.36 -15.67
C ILE A 363 15.25 3.62 -14.23
N LEU A 364 16.42 3.09 -13.84
CA LEU A 364 16.96 3.27 -12.50
C LEU A 364 17.27 4.76 -12.20
N ARG A 365 17.78 5.51 -13.19
CA ARG A 365 17.97 6.97 -13.05
C ARG A 365 16.67 7.69 -12.77
N GLY A 366 15.58 7.29 -13.40
CA GLY A 366 14.26 7.86 -13.14
C GLY A 366 13.67 7.50 -11.78
N LEU A 367 14.04 6.34 -11.24
CA LEU A 367 13.59 5.89 -9.90
C LEU A 367 14.48 6.41 -8.78
N LYS A 368 15.73 6.77 -9.08
CA LYS A 368 16.78 7.18 -8.14
C LYS A 368 16.28 8.12 -7.06
N GLU A 369 15.63 9.23 -7.44
CA GLU A 369 15.21 10.28 -6.49
C GLU A 369 14.23 9.74 -5.44
N LYS A 370 13.33 8.82 -5.81
CA LYS A 370 12.39 8.20 -4.86
C LYS A 370 13.08 7.30 -3.86
N TYR A 371 14.08 6.51 -4.30
CA TYR A 371 14.86 5.67 -3.40
C TYR A 371 15.78 6.49 -2.50
N GLU A 372 16.40 7.56 -3.02
CA GLU A 372 17.19 8.52 -2.22
C GLU A 372 16.35 9.16 -1.11
N VAL A 373 15.11 9.54 -1.40
CA VAL A 373 14.18 10.12 -0.41
C VAL A 373 13.74 9.07 0.61
N HIS A 374 13.44 7.85 0.15
CA HIS A 374 12.97 6.76 1.03
C HIS A 374 14.04 6.34 2.05
N HIS A 375 15.25 6.04 1.57
CA HIS A 375 16.36 5.61 2.41
C HIS A 375 17.15 6.76 3.03
N LYS A 376 16.90 8.00 2.59
CA LYS A 376 17.61 9.20 3.04
C LYS A 376 19.13 9.09 2.80
N VAL A 377 19.54 8.50 1.71
CA VAL A 377 20.92 8.38 1.25
C VAL A 377 21.04 8.92 -0.17
N ARG A 378 22.26 9.21 -0.63
CA ARG A 378 22.51 9.55 -2.02
C ARG A 378 22.98 8.33 -2.78
N ILE A 379 22.52 8.17 -4.02
CA ILE A 379 22.93 7.09 -4.92
C ILE A 379 23.73 7.69 -6.06
N LYS A 380 24.99 7.31 -6.20
CA LYS A 380 25.83 7.79 -7.30
C LYS A 380 25.40 7.15 -8.62
N ASP A 381 25.70 7.84 -9.74
CA ASP A 381 25.39 7.28 -11.07
C ASP A 381 26.20 6.02 -11.36
N GLU A 382 27.44 5.95 -10.85
CA GLU A 382 28.27 4.75 -10.94
C GLU A 382 27.66 3.53 -10.23
N ALA A 383 26.92 3.74 -9.14
CA ALA A 383 26.18 2.68 -8.45
C ALA A 383 25.02 2.16 -9.30
N ILE A 384 24.32 3.05 -10.00
CA ILE A 384 23.24 2.67 -10.92
C ILE A 384 23.78 1.82 -12.08
N ILE A 385 24.87 2.26 -12.69
CA ILE A 385 25.52 1.53 -13.78
C ILE A 385 25.98 0.16 -13.27
N ALA A 386 26.67 0.12 -12.11
CA ALA A 386 27.12 -1.12 -11.49
C ALA A 386 25.95 -2.06 -11.15
N ALA A 387 24.82 -1.55 -10.64
CA ALA A 387 23.64 -2.36 -10.33
C ALA A 387 23.09 -3.08 -11.57
N VAL A 388 23.02 -2.39 -12.71
CA VAL A 388 22.56 -2.99 -13.97
C VAL A 388 23.59 -3.97 -14.53
N GLU A 389 24.85 -3.58 -14.67
CA GLU A 389 25.91 -4.40 -15.29
C GLU A 389 26.22 -5.64 -14.46
N LEU A 390 26.39 -5.49 -13.14
CA LEU A 390 26.71 -6.62 -12.26
C LEU A 390 25.51 -7.57 -12.13
N SER A 391 24.29 -7.05 -12.04
CA SER A 391 23.11 -7.91 -12.00
C SER A 391 22.94 -8.71 -13.30
N GLN A 392 23.16 -8.07 -14.46
CA GLN A 392 23.08 -8.75 -15.74
C GLN A 392 24.14 -9.86 -15.88
N ARG A 393 25.35 -9.61 -15.36
CA ARG A 393 26.49 -10.53 -15.48
C ARG A 393 26.43 -11.68 -14.48
N TYR A 394 26.01 -11.43 -13.24
CA TYR A 394 26.15 -12.40 -12.13
C TYR A 394 24.82 -12.95 -11.61
N ILE A 395 23.67 -12.34 -11.94
CA ILE A 395 22.35 -12.78 -11.49
C ILE A 395 21.54 -13.24 -12.71
N SER A 396 21.50 -14.55 -12.96
CA SER A 396 20.89 -15.15 -14.14
C SER A 396 19.46 -15.66 -13.92
N ASP A 397 19.01 -15.77 -12.68
CA ASP A 397 17.70 -16.31 -12.28
C ASP A 397 16.62 -15.23 -12.17
N ARG A 398 16.98 -13.95 -12.36
CA ARG A 398 16.09 -12.80 -12.32
C ARG A 398 16.30 -11.91 -13.55
N PHE A 399 15.33 -11.02 -13.83
CA PHE A 399 15.30 -10.18 -15.01
C PHE A 399 15.41 -8.69 -14.67
N LEU A 400 15.98 -7.90 -15.60
CA LEU A 400 15.98 -6.45 -15.53
C LEU A 400 14.56 -5.90 -15.79
N PRO A 401 14.19 -4.76 -15.20
CA PRO A 401 15.01 -3.91 -14.30
C PRO A 401 14.97 -4.33 -12.84
N ASP A 402 14.08 -5.26 -12.45
CA ASP A 402 13.75 -5.63 -11.08
C ASP A 402 14.99 -6.01 -10.26
N LYS A 403 15.84 -6.93 -10.78
CA LYS A 403 17.06 -7.34 -10.09
C LYS A 403 18.04 -6.18 -9.82
N ALA A 404 18.11 -5.19 -10.69
CA ALA A 404 18.98 -4.02 -10.50
C ALA A 404 18.35 -3.00 -9.53
N ILE A 405 17.03 -2.89 -9.52
CA ILE A 405 16.28 -2.09 -8.55
C ILE A 405 16.48 -2.67 -7.14
N ASP A 406 16.33 -3.98 -6.99
CA ASP A 406 16.53 -4.67 -5.71
C ASP A 406 17.95 -4.46 -5.16
N LEU A 407 18.98 -4.52 -6.02
CA LEU A 407 20.37 -4.25 -5.60
C LEU A 407 20.54 -2.81 -5.12
N MET A 408 19.97 -1.86 -5.83
CA MET A 408 20.01 -0.44 -5.45
C MET A 408 19.28 -0.21 -4.12
N ASP A 409 18.13 -0.83 -3.94
CA ASP A 409 17.31 -0.75 -2.73
C ASP A 409 18.04 -1.35 -1.51
N GLU A 410 18.61 -2.56 -1.67
CA GLU A 410 19.36 -3.23 -0.60
C GLU A 410 20.64 -2.48 -0.22
N ALA A 411 21.40 -1.97 -1.21
CA ALA A 411 22.59 -1.18 -0.94
C ALA A 411 22.26 0.13 -0.21
N ALA A 412 21.20 0.82 -0.64
CA ALA A 412 20.73 2.02 0.02
C ALA A 412 20.23 1.76 1.45
N SER A 413 19.50 0.66 1.65
CA SER A 413 19.04 0.21 2.97
C SER A 413 20.22 -0.14 3.90
N LYS A 414 21.24 -0.84 3.38
CA LYS A 414 22.46 -1.18 4.12
C LYS A 414 23.18 0.07 4.58
N LEU A 415 23.42 1.00 3.65
CA LEU A 415 24.09 2.26 3.98
C LEU A 415 23.29 3.07 5.01
N ARG A 416 21.96 3.12 4.88
CA ARG A 416 21.12 3.80 5.87
C ARG A 416 21.27 3.18 7.26
N LEU A 417 21.30 1.86 7.35
CA LEU A 417 21.50 1.15 8.61
C LEU A 417 22.88 1.49 9.22
N GLU A 418 23.93 1.57 8.38
CA GLU A 418 25.27 1.95 8.81
C GLU A 418 25.31 3.39 9.34
N ILE A 419 24.63 4.35 8.68
CA ILE A 419 24.51 5.75 9.15
C ILE A 419 23.80 5.82 10.51
N ASP A 420 22.76 5.01 10.71
CA ASP A 420 21.98 5.00 11.95
C ASP A 420 22.68 4.22 13.08
N SER A 421 23.62 3.36 12.73
CA SER A 421 24.39 2.53 13.68
C SER A 421 25.60 3.27 14.23
N VAL A 422 26.10 2.81 15.36
CA VAL A 422 27.37 3.25 15.91
C VAL A 422 28.51 2.69 15.04
N PRO A 423 29.50 3.49 14.64
CA PRO A 423 30.66 2.99 13.88
C PRO A 423 31.33 1.81 14.55
N GLU A 424 31.85 0.86 13.75
CA GLU A 424 32.46 -0.36 14.24
C GLU A 424 33.62 -0.11 15.20
N GLU A 425 34.43 0.91 14.92
CA GLU A 425 35.54 1.32 15.77
C GLU A 425 35.08 1.73 17.17
N LEU A 426 33.96 2.44 17.25
CA LEU A 426 33.34 2.88 18.50
C LEU A 426 32.75 1.70 19.28
N ASP A 427 32.09 0.76 18.60
CA ASP A 427 31.53 -0.45 19.21
C ASP A 427 32.65 -1.37 19.74
N GLN A 428 33.76 -1.51 19.01
CA GLN A 428 34.93 -2.27 19.47
C GLN A 428 35.56 -1.65 20.73
N LEU A 429 35.68 -0.31 20.78
CA LEU A 429 36.16 0.39 21.96
C LEU A 429 35.22 0.21 23.15
N ASP A 430 33.91 0.34 22.95
CA ASP A 430 32.93 0.15 24.01
C ASP A 430 32.95 -1.29 24.57
N ARG A 431 33.08 -2.30 23.72
CA ARG A 431 33.23 -3.71 24.15
C ARG A 431 34.52 -3.95 24.91
N LYS A 432 35.62 -3.38 24.45
CA LYS A 432 36.91 -3.49 25.12
C LYS A 432 36.93 -2.80 26.49
N ILE A 433 36.34 -1.61 26.58
CA ILE A 433 36.16 -0.92 27.86
C ILE A 433 35.32 -1.77 28.81
N MET A 434 34.19 -2.30 28.36
CA MET A 434 33.32 -3.15 29.18
C MET A 434 34.06 -4.41 29.68
N GLN A 435 34.86 -5.05 28.82
CA GLN A 435 35.65 -6.22 29.19
C GLN A 435 36.65 -5.89 30.30
N LEU A 436 37.40 -4.77 30.14
CA LEU A 436 38.39 -4.32 31.13
C LEU A 436 37.74 -3.86 32.43
N GLU A 437 36.55 -3.29 32.39
CA GLU A 437 35.79 -2.92 33.59
C GLU A 437 35.37 -4.16 34.37
N ILE A 438 34.90 -5.21 33.68
CA ILE A 438 34.56 -6.51 34.32
C ILE A 438 35.83 -7.11 34.95
N GLU A 439 36.94 -7.12 34.24
CA GLU A 439 38.24 -7.64 34.75
C GLU A 439 38.69 -6.85 35.97
N ARG A 440 38.66 -5.52 35.92
CA ARG A 440 38.98 -4.66 37.05
C ARG A 440 38.13 -4.95 38.29
N GLU A 441 36.84 -5.12 38.15
CA GLU A 441 35.94 -5.47 39.27
C GLU A 441 36.23 -6.88 39.84
N ALA A 442 36.65 -7.84 39.00
CA ALA A 442 37.06 -9.15 39.45
C ALA A 442 38.35 -9.10 40.28
N ILE A 443 39.40 -8.43 39.77
CA ILE A 443 40.71 -8.27 40.45
C ILE A 443 40.58 -7.44 41.73
N LYS A 444 39.72 -6.44 41.75
CA LYS A 444 39.42 -5.69 42.99
C LYS A 444 38.90 -6.56 44.13
N ARG A 445 38.14 -7.62 43.80
CA ARG A 445 37.70 -8.62 44.81
C ARG A 445 38.81 -9.50 45.30
N GLU A 446 39.87 -9.68 44.49
CA GLU A 446 41.06 -10.46 44.85
C GLU A 446 42.11 -9.66 45.66
N GLY A 447 41.96 -8.30 45.72
CA GLY A 447 42.80 -7.41 46.54
C GLY A 447 44.12 -6.99 45.91
N ASP A 448 44.29 -7.09 44.56
CA ASP A 448 45.48 -6.63 43.85
C ASP A 448 45.34 -5.14 43.41
N ASP A 449 45.62 -4.24 44.34
CA ASP A 449 45.51 -2.80 44.14
C ASP A 449 46.43 -2.24 43.02
N ALA A 450 47.57 -2.86 42.77
CA ALA A 450 48.51 -2.44 41.74
C ALA A 450 47.92 -2.64 40.34
N LYS A 451 47.36 -3.82 40.13
CA LYS A 451 46.74 -4.19 38.85
C LYS A 451 45.39 -3.47 38.61
N VAL A 452 44.65 -3.18 39.68
CA VAL A 452 43.43 -2.32 39.61
C VAL A 452 43.77 -0.91 39.13
N LYS A 453 44.88 -0.35 39.59
CA LYS A 453 45.34 0.97 39.16
C LYS A 453 45.78 0.98 37.70
N GLU A 454 46.54 -0.02 37.26
CA GLU A 454 46.95 -0.16 35.84
C GLU A 454 45.76 -0.27 34.91
N LEU A 455 44.79 -1.16 35.22
CA LEU A 455 43.57 -1.29 34.44
C LEU A 455 42.73 -0.03 34.42
N SER A 456 42.68 0.72 35.52
CA SER A 456 41.96 2.00 35.60
C SER A 456 42.59 3.07 34.70
N GLU A 457 43.93 3.11 34.58
CA GLU A 457 44.61 4.00 33.65
C GLU A 457 44.34 3.63 32.18
N ILE A 458 44.37 2.34 31.85
CA ILE A 458 44.03 1.86 30.50
C ILE A 458 42.58 2.20 30.15
N ILE A 459 41.64 1.92 31.05
CA ILE A 459 40.23 2.24 30.88
C ILE A 459 40.02 3.74 30.66
N ALA A 460 40.67 4.58 31.46
CA ALA A 460 40.57 6.04 31.33
C ALA A 460 41.05 6.54 29.96
N ASN A 461 42.16 5.98 29.46
CA ASN A 461 42.70 6.32 28.14
C ASN A 461 41.74 5.92 27.02
N LEU A 462 41.22 4.68 27.06
CA LEU A 462 40.25 4.17 26.08
C LEU A 462 38.91 4.94 26.14
N GLN A 463 38.46 5.32 27.34
CA GLN A 463 37.27 6.16 27.51
C GLN A 463 37.48 7.57 26.94
N SER A 464 38.67 8.15 27.06
CA SER A 464 39.01 9.44 26.46
C SER A 464 38.97 9.35 24.92
N GLU A 465 39.62 8.33 24.36
CA GLU A 465 39.62 8.05 22.91
C GLU A 465 38.20 7.82 22.39
N ARG A 466 37.42 6.96 23.07
CA ARG A 466 36.03 6.73 22.75
C ARG A 466 35.18 7.99 22.76
N ASN A 467 35.37 8.87 23.78
CA ASN A 467 34.61 10.12 23.89
C ASN A 467 34.95 11.10 22.76
N THR A 468 36.21 11.17 22.32
CA THR A 468 36.62 11.97 21.18
C THR A 468 35.97 11.49 19.89
N LEU A 469 36.11 10.20 19.57
CA LEU A 469 35.50 9.58 18.39
C LEU A 469 33.97 9.71 18.40
N LYS A 470 33.36 9.56 19.58
CA LYS A 470 31.90 9.71 19.73
C LYS A 470 31.43 11.15 19.45
N ALA A 471 32.20 12.15 19.90
CA ALA A 471 31.90 13.56 19.65
C ALA A 471 32.03 13.89 18.15
N GLU A 472 33.07 13.38 17.49
CA GLU A 472 33.29 13.54 16.06
C GLU A 472 32.16 12.91 15.26
N TRP A 473 31.83 11.65 15.53
CA TRP A 473 30.70 10.94 14.91
C TRP A 473 29.35 11.65 15.12
N GLN A 474 29.09 12.12 16.35
CA GLN A 474 27.84 12.84 16.62
C GLN A 474 27.75 14.16 15.85
N SER A 475 28.86 14.88 15.68
CA SER A 475 28.85 16.11 14.92
C SER A 475 28.69 15.89 13.42
N GLU A 476 29.28 14.84 12.85
CA GLU A 476 29.02 14.42 11.45
C GLU A 476 27.55 14.01 11.26
N LYS A 477 27.02 13.20 12.18
CA LYS A 477 25.63 12.74 12.12
C LYS A 477 24.63 13.90 12.13
N ILE A 478 24.82 14.91 12.94
CA ILE A 478 23.96 16.11 12.97
C ILE A 478 23.96 16.83 11.62
N ILE A 479 25.10 16.92 10.94
CA ILE A 479 25.19 17.56 9.63
C ILE A 479 24.48 16.69 8.57
N VAL A 480 24.70 15.37 8.59
CA VAL A 480 24.03 14.42 7.68
C VAL A 480 22.52 14.46 7.86
N ASP A 481 22.03 14.43 9.09
CA ASP A 481 20.60 14.57 9.39
C ASP A 481 20.03 15.91 8.90
N GLY A 482 20.81 16.99 9.00
CA GLY A 482 20.47 18.32 8.47
C GLY A 482 20.34 18.34 6.94
N ILE A 483 21.26 17.69 6.24
CA ILE A 483 21.23 17.53 4.78
C ILE A 483 19.97 16.75 4.38
N GLN A 484 19.66 15.66 5.07
CA GLN A 484 18.49 14.82 4.79
C GLN A 484 17.17 15.56 5.03
N ALA A 485 17.06 16.31 6.14
CA ALA A 485 15.89 17.12 6.43
C ALA A 485 15.64 18.18 5.34
N SER A 486 16.71 18.83 4.86
CA SER A 486 16.61 19.82 3.78
C SER A 486 16.23 19.19 2.43
N LYS A 487 16.71 17.98 2.11
CA LYS A 487 16.29 17.24 0.92
C LYS A 487 14.82 16.83 0.98
N GLN A 488 14.34 16.36 2.15
CA GLN A 488 12.93 16.02 2.34
C GLN A 488 12.03 17.24 2.19
N GLU A 489 12.49 18.42 2.65
CA GLU A 489 11.79 19.68 2.46
C GLU A 489 11.68 20.05 0.98
N ILE A 490 12.75 19.88 0.19
CA ILE A 490 12.76 20.12 -1.25
C ILE A 490 11.71 19.23 -1.95
N GLU A 491 11.65 17.95 -1.60
CA GLU A 491 10.70 17.03 -2.20
C GLU A 491 9.24 17.38 -1.86
N ASN A 492 8.98 17.71 -0.60
CA ASN A 492 7.65 18.18 -0.19
C ASN A 492 7.25 19.46 -0.95
N LEU A 493 8.20 20.37 -1.17
CA LEU A 493 7.98 21.59 -1.94
C LEU A 493 7.73 21.33 -3.43
N LYS A 494 8.40 20.33 -4.04
CA LYS A 494 8.13 19.91 -5.42
C LYS A 494 6.69 19.40 -5.56
N VAL A 495 6.25 18.53 -4.64
CA VAL A 495 4.86 18.02 -4.62
C VAL A 495 3.86 19.17 -4.43
N GLU A 496 4.15 20.12 -3.53
CA GLU A 496 3.30 21.30 -3.33
C GLU A 496 3.22 22.18 -4.60
N ALA A 497 4.35 22.34 -5.30
CA ALA A 497 4.39 23.08 -6.57
C ALA A 497 3.57 22.40 -7.67
N GLU A 498 3.64 21.07 -7.80
CA GLU A 498 2.82 20.32 -8.75
C GLU A 498 1.31 20.43 -8.45
N HIS A 499 0.93 20.36 -7.18
CA HIS A 499 -0.45 20.57 -6.78
C HIS A 499 -0.96 21.99 -7.11
N ALA A 500 -0.12 23.00 -6.85
CA ALA A 500 -0.44 24.39 -7.20
C ALA A 500 -0.54 24.59 -8.72
N GLU A 501 0.34 23.95 -9.50
CA GLU A 501 0.32 23.99 -10.97
C GLU A 501 -0.96 23.37 -11.55
N ARG A 502 -1.37 22.20 -11.03
CA ARG A 502 -2.65 21.56 -11.39
C ARG A 502 -3.88 22.40 -10.99
N ALA A 503 -3.77 23.19 -9.92
CA ALA A 503 -4.80 24.11 -9.48
C ALA A 503 -4.81 25.44 -10.25
N GLY A 504 -3.80 25.69 -11.13
CA GLY A 504 -3.67 26.92 -11.91
C GLY A 504 -3.11 28.11 -11.14
N ASP A 505 -2.57 27.89 -9.94
CA ASP A 505 -1.95 28.94 -9.11
C ASP A 505 -0.47 29.12 -9.45
N PHE A 506 -0.20 29.75 -10.59
CA PHE A 506 1.15 29.98 -11.09
C PHE A 506 1.98 30.94 -10.20
N GLY A 507 1.31 31.81 -9.42
CA GLY A 507 1.99 32.69 -8.46
C GLY A 507 2.66 31.89 -7.36
N LYS A 508 1.92 30.95 -6.77
CA LYS A 508 2.43 30.02 -5.73
C LYS A 508 3.51 29.08 -6.30
N VAL A 509 3.35 28.61 -7.53
CA VAL A 509 4.37 27.78 -8.21
C VAL A 509 5.70 28.54 -8.34
N ALA A 510 5.65 29.82 -8.75
CA ALA A 510 6.84 30.63 -8.90
C ALA A 510 7.54 30.89 -7.55
N GLU A 511 6.77 31.22 -6.50
CA GLU A 511 7.30 31.38 -5.14
C GLU A 511 8.02 30.11 -4.65
N ILE A 512 7.41 28.95 -4.83
CA ILE A 512 7.96 27.68 -4.38
C ILE A 512 9.24 27.34 -5.19
N ARG A 513 9.15 27.33 -6.54
CA ARG A 513 10.26 26.91 -7.41
C ARG A 513 11.45 27.86 -7.39
N TYR A 514 11.22 29.17 -7.38
CA TYR A 514 12.29 30.17 -7.48
C TYR A 514 12.73 30.78 -6.14
N GLY A 515 11.93 30.61 -5.08
CA GLY A 515 12.26 31.03 -3.72
C GLY A 515 12.62 29.83 -2.84
N ARG A 516 11.60 29.17 -2.26
CA ARG A 516 11.77 28.17 -1.18
C ARG A 516 12.65 26.98 -1.56
N ILE A 517 12.53 26.45 -2.79
CA ILE A 517 13.37 25.32 -3.25
C ILE A 517 14.83 25.78 -3.36
N LYS A 518 15.11 26.96 -3.93
CA LYS A 518 16.48 27.46 -4.04
C LYS A 518 17.13 27.72 -2.69
N ASP A 519 16.37 28.22 -1.72
CA ASP A 519 16.88 28.43 -0.36
C ASP A 519 17.24 27.11 0.31
N ALA A 520 16.40 26.08 0.14
CA ALA A 520 16.67 24.75 0.65
C ALA A 520 17.87 24.07 -0.06
N GLU A 521 18.01 24.23 -1.38
CA GLU A 521 19.18 23.76 -2.14
C GLU A 521 20.48 24.44 -1.70
N ALA A 522 20.46 25.76 -1.48
CA ALA A 522 21.62 26.50 -0.97
C ALA A 522 22.03 25.99 0.41
N LYS A 523 21.07 25.68 1.29
CA LYS A 523 21.32 25.09 2.60
C LYS A 523 21.95 23.70 2.52
N VAL A 524 21.52 22.87 1.56
CA VAL A 524 22.13 21.55 1.32
C VAL A 524 23.58 21.69 0.88
N ILE A 525 23.89 22.67 0.00
CA ILE A 525 25.26 22.93 -0.45
C ILE A 525 26.14 23.37 0.73
N GLU A 526 25.68 24.33 1.54
CA GLU A 526 26.42 24.81 2.73
C GLU A 526 26.71 23.67 3.72
N LEU A 527 25.73 22.82 3.99
CA LEU A 527 25.90 21.68 4.89
C LEU A 527 26.89 20.66 4.35
N LYS A 528 26.88 20.41 3.02
CA LYS A 528 27.86 19.53 2.36
C LYS A 528 29.29 20.05 2.45
N GLU A 529 29.48 21.35 2.21
CA GLU A 529 30.79 21.97 2.37
C GLU A 529 31.29 21.85 3.81
N LYS A 530 30.41 22.04 4.80
CA LYS A 530 30.75 21.86 6.22
C LYS A 530 31.12 20.41 6.52
N LEU A 531 30.40 19.44 5.99
CA LEU A 531 30.68 18.01 6.18
C LEU A 531 32.06 17.67 5.58
N GLN A 532 32.31 18.05 4.34
CA GLN A 532 33.57 17.80 3.66
C GLN A 532 34.76 18.43 4.38
N ALA A 533 34.60 19.65 4.91
CA ALA A 533 35.62 20.32 5.70
C ALA A 533 35.93 19.62 7.04
N GLN A 534 34.95 18.94 7.61
CA GLN A 534 35.04 18.24 8.89
C GLN A 534 35.60 16.81 8.75
N GLN A 535 35.25 16.09 7.70
CA GLN A 535 35.63 14.68 7.48
C GLN A 535 37.13 14.51 7.13
N GLY A 536 37.76 15.48 6.48
CA GLY A 536 39.17 15.36 6.06
C GLY A 536 39.44 14.07 5.29
N ASP A 537 40.52 13.35 5.69
CA ASP A 537 40.89 12.06 5.09
C ASP A 537 40.20 10.83 5.72
N LYS A 538 39.41 11.01 6.79
CA LYS A 538 38.72 9.92 7.52
C LYS A 538 37.25 10.24 7.71
N ALA A 539 36.44 9.90 6.74
CA ALA A 539 34.99 9.96 6.88
C ALA A 539 34.49 8.81 7.76
N MET A 540 33.83 9.12 8.90
CA MET A 540 33.20 8.12 9.75
C MET A 540 31.81 7.73 9.26
N VAL A 541 31.13 8.61 8.52
CA VAL A 541 29.79 8.42 8.00
C VAL A 541 29.84 8.54 6.48
N LYS A 542 29.60 7.44 5.77
CA LYS A 542 29.43 7.42 4.31
C LYS A 542 28.00 7.89 3.99
N GLU A 543 27.84 8.83 3.06
CA GLU A 543 26.52 9.37 2.67
C GLU A 543 25.99 8.84 1.35
N GLU A 544 26.84 8.27 0.53
CA GLU A 544 26.59 7.98 -0.86
C GLU A 544 26.81 6.49 -1.15
N VAL A 545 25.83 5.87 -1.80
CA VAL A 545 25.96 4.52 -2.36
C VAL A 545 26.80 4.60 -3.62
N ASP A 546 27.88 3.82 -3.68
CA ASP A 546 28.78 3.72 -4.83
C ASP A 546 28.78 2.30 -5.45
N SER A 547 29.66 2.08 -6.44
CA SER A 547 29.78 0.80 -7.13
C SER A 547 30.28 -0.34 -6.22
N GLU A 548 31.04 -0.03 -5.16
CA GLU A 548 31.54 -1.02 -4.19
C GLU A 548 30.41 -1.57 -3.33
N ASP A 549 29.50 -0.71 -2.87
CA ASP A 549 28.32 -1.13 -2.09
C ASP A 549 27.44 -2.09 -2.90
N ILE A 550 27.23 -1.78 -4.18
CA ILE A 550 26.49 -2.67 -5.09
C ILE A 550 27.22 -4.00 -5.27
N ALA A 551 28.54 -3.97 -5.51
CA ALA A 551 29.33 -5.19 -5.66
C ALA A 551 29.32 -6.06 -4.39
N ASP A 552 29.29 -5.45 -3.22
CA ASP A 552 29.15 -6.12 -1.93
C ASP A 552 27.81 -6.87 -1.84
N VAL A 553 26.70 -6.24 -2.23
CA VAL A 553 25.37 -6.88 -2.25
C VAL A 553 25.36 -8.03 -3.24
N VAL A 554 25.86 -7.83 -4.46
CA VAL A 554 25.96 -8.90 -5.48
C VAL A 554 26.83 -10.06 -4.98
N SER A 555 27.93 -9.76 -4.28
CA SER A 555 28.81 -10.78 -3.68
C SER A 555 28.06 -11.63 -2.64
N ARG A 556 27.23 -11.03 -1.82
CA ARG A 556 26.41 -11.75 -0.84
C ARG A 556 25.37 -12.65 -1.52
N TRP A 557 24.74 -12.19 -2.60
CA TRP A 557 23.71 -12.96 -3.30
C TRP A 557 24.31 -14.13 -4.09
N THR A 558 25.46 -13.90 -4.74
CA THR A 558 26.05 -14.86 -5.68
C THR A 558 27.20 -15.69 -5.10
N GLY A 559 27.80 -15.23 -3.99
CA GLY A 559 29.03 -15.82 -3.43
C GLY A 559 30.31 -15.50 -4.24
N VAL A 560 30.24 -14.63 -5.25
CA VAL A 560 31.41 -14.21 -6.05
C VAL A 560 32.16 -13.09 -5.33
N PRO A 561 33.50 -13.16 -5.14
CA PRO A 561 34.26 -12.12 -4.44
C PRO A 561 34.22 -10.76 -5.15
N VAL A 562 34.05 -9.68 -4.39
CA VAL A 562 33.97 -8.27 -4.88
C VAL A 562 35.17 -7.89 -5.76
N THR A 563 36.39 -8.30 -5.36
CA THR A 563 37.61 -8.02 -6.10
C THR A 563 37.59 -8.52 -7.55
N ARG A 564 36.85 -9.60 -7.82
CA ARG A 564 36.66 -10.12 -9.19
C ARG A 564 35.63 -9.33 -10.00
N MET A 565 34.70 -8.67 -9.32
CA MET A 565 33.63 -7.91 -9.97
C MET A 565 34.12 -6.54 -10.42
N LEU A 566 34.94 -5.86 -9.61
CA LEU A 566 35.38 -4.48 -9.83
C LEU A 566 36.58 -4.37 -10.78
N GLN A 567 37.31 -5.47 -11.04
CA GLN A 567 38.39 -5.45 -12.01
C GLN A 567 37.84 -5.21 -13.41
N SER A 568 38.29 -4.14 -14.06
CA SER A 568 37.93 -3.87 -15.44
C SER A 568 38.39 -5.00 -16.35
N GLU A 569 37.63 -5.29 -17.41
CA GLU A 569 38.04 -6.31 -18.40
C GLU A 569 39.41 -5.99 -19.00
N ARG A 570 39.73 -4.71 -19.15
CA ARG A 570 41.01 -4.22 -19.63
C ARG A 570 42.15 -4.57 -18.67
N GLU A 571 41.97 -4.43 -17.36
CA GLU A 571 42.95 -4.85 -16.35
C GLU A 571 43.12 -6.37 -16.31
N LYS A 572 42.03 -7.12 -16.42
CA LYS A 572 42.08 -8.58 -16.53
C LYS A 572 42.87 -9.03 -17.77
N LEU A 573 42.68 -8.37 -18.91
CA LEU A 573 43.41 -8.64 -20.13
C LEU A 573 44.90 -8.25 -20.02
N LEU A 574 45.22 -7.13 -19.36
CA LEU A 574 46.61 -6.70 -19.13
C LEU A 574 47.40 -7.70 -18.26
N HIS A 575 46.74 -8.35 -17.30
CA HIS A 575 47.35 -9.33 -16.39
C HIS A 575 47.07 -10.79 -16.79
N LEU A 576 46.44 -11.02 -17.93
CA LEU A 576 46.04 -12.36 -18.37
C LEU A 576 47.25 -13.29 -18.53
N GLU A 577 48.35 -12.81 -19.11
CA GLU A 577 49.59 -13.57 -19.28
C GLU A 577 50.19 -13.97 -17.92
N ASP A 578 50.25 -13.07 -16.97
CA ASP A 578 50.74 -13.33 -15.61
C ASP A 578 49.88 -14.36 -14.88
N GLU A 579 48.56 -14.29 -15.04
CA GLU A 579 47.63 -15.24 -14.44
C GLU A 579 47.70 -16.62 -15.11
N LEU A 580 47.88 -16.64 -16.42
CA LEU A 580 48.09 -17.91 -17.17
C LEU A 580 49.41 -18.57 -16.78
N HIS A 581 50.50 -17.79 -16.65
CA HIS A 581 51.80 -18.33 -16.22
C HIS A 581 51.78 -18.92 -14.81
N LYS A 582 50.91 -18.45 -13.92
CA LYS A 582 50.70 -19.04 -12.56
C LYS A 582 50.02 -20.40 -12.62
N ARG A 583 49.25 -20.70 -13.66
CA ARG A 583 48.42 -21.90 -13.77
C ARG A 583 48.92 -22.91 -14.80
N VAL A 584 49.62 -22.47 -15.80
CA VAL A 584 50.16 -23.29 -16.87
C VAL A 584 51.66 -23.38 -16.68
N VAL A 585 52.13 -24.50 -16.16
CA VAL A 585 53.54 -24.86 -16.07
C VAL A 585 53.86 -25.74 -17.27
N GLY A 586 54.53 -25.19 -18.29
CA GLY A 586 54.96 -25.88 -19.48
C GLY A 586 56.26 -25.34 -20.01
#